data_105cb47e5e32102c669c9009a104c36b
#
_entry.id   105cb47e5e32102c669c9009a104c36b
#
_cell.length_a   1.000
_cell.length_b   1.000
_cell.length_c   1.000
_cell.angle_alpha   90.00
_cell.angle_beta   90.00
_cell.angle_gamma   90.00
#
_symmetry.space_group_name_H-M   'P 1'
#
loop_
_entity.id
_entity.type
_entity.pdbx_description
1 polymer ?
#
loop_
_entity_poly.entity_id
_entity_poly.type
_entity_poly.pdbx_seq_one_letter_code
_entity_poly.pdbx_strand_id
1 'polypeptide(L)'
;MAWQPRIFDKCSNIQTELINSFTVVTYNFLAQKYIDAGAHHYCQPEHRTWQRRWQRLENELQHYDADILCLQEVEEPVFYEQLTPLLAKQQMQGIYRPRQKDDYGPPEGVAFFFRTSCFELVKSRKIRLGDYVTGSGPFWQQVQQRGEGPVLALLKHRDTGKVILAGSVHLYFHPEWPDIKLAQAALLCSQAVAMIEEEGMKIADVPMVLGGDWNSLWRKYRPDVYDAKIPKSGFLTSGVYSLLTSSQGTVDKGHHEHPATKHKAFKAMSKEVFTTSGLKLQSAYAAGNEDREPPLTTQTDFFMGCLDYIWLSQSHWHVTHTLSMPYDVDKGPEPQSVGFRPIPDAEFPSDHLAMGCRIALL
;
A
#
# COMPACT_ATOMS: atom_id res chain seq x y z
N MET A 1 -28.26 -5.99 -6.51
CA MET A 1 -28.38 -5.20 -5.26
C MET A 1 -27.85 -3.81 -5.52
N ALA A 2 -28.43 -2.77 -4.88
CA ALA A 2 -27.85 -1.44 -4.97
C ALA A 2 -26.49 -1.44 -4.24
N TRP A 3 -25.48 -0.78 -4.84
CA TRP A 3 -24.18 -0.56 -4.21
C TRP A 3 -24.36 0.13 -2.85
N GLN A 4 -23.79 -0.45 -1.82
CA GLN A 4 -23.74 0.16 -0.49
C GLN A 4 -22.32 0.66 -0.23
N PRO A 5 -22.11 1.97 -0.09
CA PRO A 5 -20.80 2.52 0.18
C PRO A 5 -20.28 2.09 1.56
N ARG A 6 -19.00 1.78 1.63
CA ARG A 6 -18.29 1.58 2.90
C ARG A 6 -18.14 2.93 3.61
N ILE A 7 -18.25 2.93 4.93
CA ILE A 7 -18.20 4.14 5.75
C ILE A 7 -16.92 4.21 6.59
N PHE A 8 -16.56 5.41 7.02
CA PHE A 8 -15.47 5.61 7.97
C PHE A 8 -16.00 5.45 9.40
N ASP A 9 -15.62 4.34 10.04
CA ASP A 9 -15.97 4.05 11.42
C ASP A 9 -15.03 4.77 12.38
N LYS A 10 -15.58 5.35 13.44
CA LYS A 10 -14.82 6.05 14.47
C LYS A 10 -14.01 5.05 15.30
N CYS A 11 -12.73 5.31 15.49
CA CYS A 11 -11.88 4.51 16.36
C CYS A 11 -12.29 4.69 17.83
N SER A 12 -12.23 3.62 18.62
CA SER A 12 -12.79 3.54 19.98
C SER A 12 -12.22 4.54 20.99
N ASN A 13 -11.06 5.12 20.73
CA ASN A 13 -10.30 5.92 21.69
C ASN A 13 -10.50 7.44 21.56
N ILE A 14 -11.50 7.94 20.77
CA ILE A 14 -11.60 9.35 20.45
C ILE A 14 -12.83 9.98 21.07
N GLN A 15 -12.60 10.98 21.94
CA GLN A 15 -13.66 11.77 22.58
C GLN A 15 -13.95 13.11 21.88
N THR A 16 -13.06 13.61 21.02
CA THR A 16 -13.15 14.95 20.43
C THR A 16 -12.88 14.96 18.93
N GLU A 17 -13.61 15.73 18.13
CA GLU A 17 -13.21 16.04 16.75
C GLU A 17 -11.94 16.87 16.77
N LEU A 18 -10.91 16.37 16.08
CA LEU A 18 -9.62 17.06 16.00
C LEU A 18 -9.63 18.01 14.81
N ILE A 19 -9.19 19.24 15.05
CA ILE A 19 -8.94 20.24 14.01
C ILE A 19 -7.72 19.77 13.19
N ASN A 20 -7.67 20.11 11.90
CA ASN A 20 -6.59 19.71 10.95
C ASN A 20 -6.55 18.21 10.66
N SER A 21 -7.71 17.57 10.54
CA SER A 21 -7.84 16.21 10.08
C SER A 21 -8.02 16.16 8.56
N PHE A 22 -7.50 15.11 7.93
CA PHE A 22 -7.73 14.81 6.52
C PHE A 22 -7.86 13.32 6.26
N THR A 23 -8.47 12.99 5.13
CA THR A 23 -8.78 11.62 4.72
C THR A 23 -7.69 11.10 3.78
N VAL A 24 -7.13 9.95 4.10
CA VAL A 24 -6.18 9.21 3.26
C VAL A 24 -6.83 7.92 2.80
N VAL A 25 -6.74 7.65 1.49
CA VAL A 25 -7.22 6.39 0.91
C VAL A 25 -6.12 5.78 0.05
N THR A 26 -5.96 4.45 0.13
CA THR A 26 -5.16 3.68 -0.82
C THR A 26 -6.01 2.60 -1.47
N TYR A 27 -5.79 2.36 -2.77
CA TYR A 27 -6.55 1.40 -3.53
C TYR A 27 -5.79 0.85 -4.74
N ASN A 28 -5.56 -0.46 -4.77
CA ASN A 28 -5.10 -1.15 -5.98
C ASN A 28 -6.30 -1.34 -6.91
N PHE A 29 -6.21 -0.78 -8.14
CA PHE A 29 -7.33 -0.72 -9.10
C PHE A 29 -7.54 -2.01 -9.88
N LEU A 30 -6.57 -2.92 -9.85
CA LEU A 30 -6.49 -4.07 -10.76
C LEU A 30 -6.46 -3.61 -12.22
N ALA A 31 -5.28 -3.50 -12.82
CA ALA A 31 -5.14 -3.08 -14.21
C ALA A 31 -5.94 -3.97 -15.15
N GLN A 32 -6.67 -3.37 -16.08
CA GLN A 32 -7.53 -4.12 -17.00
C GLN A 32 -6.76 -5.14 -17.83
N LYS A 33 -5.51 -4.82 -18.20
CA LYS A 33 -4.64 -5.73 -18.94
C LYS A 33 -4.45 -7.10 -18.28
N TYR A 34 -4.49 -7.19 -16.95
CA TYR A 34 -4.36 -8.47 -16.23
C TYR A 34 -5.63 -9.30 -16.35
N ILE A 35 -6.79 -8.67 -16.32
CA ILE A 35 -8.07 -9.33 -16.60
C ILE A 35 -8.12 -9.82 -18.05
N ASP A 36 -7.71 -8.98 -19.01
CA ASP A 36 -7.69 -9.31 -20.43
C ASP A 36 -6.70 -10.43 -20.75
N ALA A 37 -5.61 -10.55 -19.97
CA ALA A 37 -4.68 -11.67 -20.02
C ALA A 37 -5.23 -12.97 -19.39
N GLY A 38 -6.47 -12.98 -18.88
CA GLY A 38 -7.16 -14.17 -18.37
C GLY A 38 -7.19 -14.33 -16.86
N ALA A 39 -6.78 -13.31 -16.09
CA ALA A 39 -6.95 -13.33 -14.66
C ALA A 39 -8.44 -13.23 -14.26
N HIS A 40 -8.78 -13.71 -13.06
CA HIS A 40 -10.11 -13.56 -12.43
C HIS A 40 -11.26 -14.15 -13.25
N HIS A 41 -11.05 -15.29 -13.91
CA HIS A 41 -12.08 -15.96 -14.72
C HIS A 41 -13.29 -16.47 -13.90
N TYR A 42 -13.19 -16.55 -12.57
CA TYR A 42 -14.31 -16.82 -11.67
C TYR A 42 -15.33 -15.68 -11.62
N CYS A 43 -14.92 -14.46 -11.92
CA CYS A 43 -15.80 -13.32 -12.01
C CYS A 43 -16.63 -13.38 -13.30
N GLN A 44 -17.92 -13.05 -13.23
CA GLN A 44 -18.80 -13.03 -14.40
C GLN A 44 -18.29 -12.06 -15.47
N PRO A 45 -18.36 -12.41 -16.77
CA PRO A 45 -17.78 -11.60 -17.85
C PRO A 45 -18.23 -10.14 -17.86
N GLU A 46 -19.50 -9.86 -17.59
CA GLU A 46 -20.04 -8.50 -17.54
C GLU A 46 -19.42 -7.62 -16.45
N HIS A 47 -18.95 -8.22 -15.34
CA HIS A 47 -18.33 -7.49 -14.23
C HIS A 47 -16.82 -7.30 -14.42
N ARG A 48 -16.21 -7.97 -15.39
CA ARG A 48 -14.79 -7.84 -15.75
C ARG A 48 -14.51 -6.72 -16.76
N THR A 49 -15.53 -6.21 -17.45
CA THR A 49 -15.36 -5.14 -18.44
C THR A 49 -14.88 -3.85 -17.76
N TRP A 50 -13.91 -3.16 -18.39
CA TRP A 50 -13.40 -1.88 -17.86
C TRP A 50 -14.53 -0.88 -17.61
N GLN A 51 -15.45 -0.73 -18.54
CA GLN A 51 -16.58 0.20 -18.41
C GLN A 51 -17.39 -0.04 -17.12
N ARG A 52 -17.65 -1.32 -16.80
CA ARG A 52 -18.43 -1.66 -15.61
C ARG A 52 -17.63 -1.46 -14.34
N ARG A 53 -16.35 -1.81 -14.36
CA ARG A 53 -15.43 -1.62 -13.23
C ARG A 53 -15.19 -0.14 -12.96
N TRP A 54 -14.92 0.64 -14.03
CA TRP A 54 -14.70 2.08 -13.91
C TRP A 54 -15.87 2.80 -13.25
N GLN A 55 -17.11 2.53 -13.67
CA GLN A 55 -18.30 3.14 -13.06
C GLN A 55 -18.36 2.94 -11.54
N ARG A 56 -17.87 1.79 -11.04
CA ARG A 56 -17.82 1.50 -9.60
C ARG A 56 -16.66 2.16 -8.92
N LEU A 57 -15.45 2.10 -9.52
CA LEU A 57 -14.28 2.81 -9.03
C LEU A 57 -14.54 4.31 -8.91
N GLU A 58 -15.18 4.91 -9.91
CA GLU A 58 -15.57 6.32 -9.89
C GLU A 58 -16.52 6.64 -8.72
N ASN A 59 -17.55 5.81 -8.50
CA ASN A 59 -18.48 5.99 -7.39
C ASN A 59 -17.79 5.85 -6.04
N GLU A 60 -16.88 4.89 -5.87
CA GLU A 60 -16.11 4.70 -4.64
C GLU A 60 -15.20 5.89 -4.37
N LEU A 61 -14.45 6.36 -5.38
CA LEU A 61 -13.57 7.52 -5.24
C LEU A 61 -14.32 8.79 -4.86
N GLN A 62 -15.48 9.02 -5.47
CA GLN A 62 -16.32 10.17 -5.13
C GLN A 62 -16.89 10.06 -3.71
N HIS A 63 -17.26 8.86 -3.29
CA HIS A 63 -17.81 8.62 -1.95
C HIS A 63 -16.76 8.78 -0.85
N TYR A 64 -15.53 8.28 -1.07
CA TYR A 64 -14.46 8.36 -0.06
C TYR A 64 -13.98 9.79 0.17
N ASP A 65 -14.12 10.67 -0.82
CA ASP A 65 -13.77 12.11 -0.74
C ASP A 65 -12.42 12.35 -0.08
N ALA A 66 -11.39 11.64 -0.58
CA ALA A 66 -10.06 11.64 -0.01
C ALA A 66 -9.35 12.99 -0.21
N ASP A 67 -8.53 13.39 0.76
CA ASP A 67 -7.61 14.52 0.64
C ASP A 67 -6.25 14.08 0.11
N ILE A 68 -5.87 12.82 0.41
CA ILE A 68 -4.70 12.12 -0.15
C ILE A 68 -5.18 10.78 -0.69
N LEU A 69 -4.87 10.48 -1.96
CA LEU A 69 -5.28 9.27 -2.63
C LEU A 69 -4.07 8.57 -3.27
N CYS A 70 -3.83 7.34 -2.85
CA CYS A 70 -2.73 6.49 -3.29
C CYS A 70 -3.28 5.34 -4.13
N LEU A 71 -3.01 5.30 -5.42
CA LEU A 71 -3.56 4.28 -6.32
C LEU A 71 -2.45 3.41 -6.91
N GLN A 72 -2.73 2.13 -7.06
CA GLN A 72 -1.83 1.15 -7.66
C GLN A 72 -2.52 0.50 -8.86
N GLU A 73 -1.72 -0.05 -9.76
CA GLU A 73 -2.15 -0.68 -11.01
C GLU A 73 -3.01 0.24 -11.89
N VAL A 74 -2.70 1.52 -11.88
CA VAL A 74 -3.36 2.50 -12.75
C VAL A 74 -2.71 2.44 -14.12
N GLU A 75 -3.47 2.11 -15.16
CA GLU A 75 -3.01 2.20 -16.54
C GLU A 75 -2.85 3.66 -16.99
N GLU A 76 -1.83 3.94 -17.79
CA GLU A 76 -1.50 5.30 -18.20
C GLU A 76 -2.68 6.05 -18.85
N PRO A 77 -3.47 5.47 -19.76
CA PRO A 77 -4.66 6.12 -20.29
C PRO A 77 -5.71 6.43 -19.21
N VAL A 78 -5.88 5.54 -18.23
CA VAL A 78 -6.82 5.74 -17.11
C VAL A 78 -6.41 6.94 -16.27
N PHE A 79 -5.10 7.12 -16.02
CA PHE A 79 -4.61 8.27 -15.28
C PHE A 79 -4.93 9.60 -16.00
N TYR A 80 -4.58 9.70 -17.29
CA TYR A 80 -4.71 10.96 -18.00
C TYR A 80 -6.12 11.28 -18.49
N GLU A 81 -6.85 10.26 -18.96
CA GLU A 81 -8.13 10.46 -19.62
C GLU A 81 -9.35 10.35 -18.69
N GLN A 82 -9.20 9.67 -17.54
CA GLN A 82 -10.31 9.41 -16.63
C GLN A 82 -10.07 9.99 -15.23
N LEU A 83 -9.00 9.58 -14.55
CA LEU A 83 -8.74 10.01 -13.17
C LEU A 83 -8.44 11.51 -13.07
N THR A 84 -7.53 12.03 -13.91
CA THR A 84 -7.15 13.45 -13.84
C THR A 84 -8.36 14.37 -14.04
N PRO A 85 -9.20 14.23 -15.07
CA PRO A 85 -10.36 15.12 -15.24
C PRO A 85 -11.45 14.88 -14.17
N LEU A 86 -11.61 13.66 -13.65
CA LEU A 86 -12.55 13.37 -12.57
C LEU A 86 -12.13 14.08 -11.29
N LEU A 87 -10.89 13.86 -10.85
CA LEU A 87 -10.37 14.35 -9.57
C LEU A 87 -10.06 15.85 -9.59
N ALA A 88 -9.78 16.44 -10.77
CA ALA A 88 -9.66 17.89 -10.91
C ALA A 88 -10.95 18.63 -10.49
N LYS A 89 -12.13 18.03 -10.70
CA LYS A 89 -13.41 18.57 -10.23
C LYS A 89 -13.49 18.64 -8.69
N GLN A 90 -12.73 17.80 -8.00
CA GLN A 90 -12.58 17.76 -6.54
C GLN A 90 -11.34 18.55 -6.07
N GLN A 91 -10.77 19.39 -6.92
CA GLN A 91 -9.56 20.17 -6.63
C GLN A 91 -8.35 19.30 -6.27
N MET A 92 -8.23 18.11 -6.85
CA MET A 92 -7.07 17.25 -6.66
C MET A 92 -6.07 17.38 -7.80
N GLN A 93 -4.78 17.42 -7.45
CA GLN A 93 -3.65 17.35 -8.37
C GLN A 93 -3.04 15.96 -8.32
N GLY A 94 -2.74 15.38 -9.49
CA GLY A 94 -2.20 14.04 -9.65
C GLY A 94 -0.74 14.01 -10.08
N ILE A 95 -0.02 12.99 -9.61
CA ILE A 95 1.33 12.64 -10.04
C ILE A 95 1.32 11.16 -10.37
N TYR A 96 1.78 10.80 -11.57
CA TYR A 96 1.79 9.43 -12.07
C TYR A 96 3.20 8.94 -12.34
N ARG A 97 3.47 7.70 -11.96
CA ARG A 97 4.71 6.99 -12.29
C ARG A 97 4.34 5.66 -12.93
N PRO A 98 4.59 5.46 -14.24
CA PRO A 98 4.45 4.16 -14.87
C PRO A 98 5.49 3.18 -14.32
N ARG A 99 5.11 1.92 -14.16
CA ARG A 99 6.06 0.81 -14.02
C ARG A 99 6.74 0.60 -15.36
N GLN A 100 7.87 -0.10 -15.37
CA GLN A 100 8.56 -0.45 -16.60
C GLN A 100 7.59 -1.17 -17.56
N LYS A 101 7.60 -0.76 -18.83
CA LYS A 101 6.77 -1.35 -19.87
C LYS A 101 7.02 -2.85 -19.96
N ASP A 102 5.97 -3.63 -19.89
CA ASP A 102 5.94 -5.06 -20.23
C ASP A 102 5.29 -5.26 -21.61
N ASP A 103 5.27 -6.50 -22.09
CA ASP A 103 4.70 -6.85 -23.41
C ASP A 103 3.17 -6.99 -23.39
N TYR A 104 2.54 -6.72 -22.24
CA TYR A 104 1.10 -6.89 -22.02
C TYR A 104 0.37 -5.56 -21.87
N GLY A 105 -0.11 -4.98 -22.97
CA GLY A 105 -0.98 -3.81 -22.96
C GLY A 105 -0.29 -2.50 -22.53
N PRO A 106 -1.08 -1.47 -22.15
CA PRO A 106 -0.54 -0.16 -21.76
C PRO A 106 0.28 -0.27 -20.45
N PRO A 107 1.27 0.63 -20.25
CA PRO A 107 1.96 0.72 -18.97
C PRO A 107 0.97 0.95 -17.84
N GLU A 108 1.12 0.22 -16.74
CA GLU A 108 0.44 0.51 -15.48
C GLU A 108 1.46 1.01 -14.45
N GLY A 109 0.97 1.63 -13.38
CA GLY A 109 1.87 2.16 -12.37
C GLY A 109 1.15 2.65 -11.14
N VAL A 110 1.85 3.51 -10.40
CA VAL A 110 1.28 4.15 -9.21
C VAL A 110 0.87 5.57 -9.51
N ALA A 111 -0.31 5.97 -9.03
CA ALA A 111 -0.79 7.33 -9.06
C ALA A 111 -0.94 7.86 -7.63
N PHE A 112 -0.63 9.12 -7.46
CA PHE A 112 -0.75 9.84 -6.20
C PHE A 112 -1.49 11.14 -6.44
N PHE A 113 -2.56 11.37 -5.69
CA PHE A 113 -3.33 12.61 -5.77
C PHE A 113 -3.44 13.26 -4.39
N PHE A 114 -3.47 14.58 -4.38
CA PHE A 114 -3.67 15.37 -3.18
C PHE A 114 -4.58 16.57 -3.46
N ARG A 115 -5.38 16.95 -2.47
CA ARG A 115 -6.31 18.08 -2.56
C ARG A 115 -5.57 19.40 -2.43
N THR A 116 -5.66 20.25 -3.45
CA THR A 116 -4.90 21.52 -3.52
C THR A 116 -5.43 22.59 -2.57
N SER A 117 -6.68 22.47 -2.10
CA SER A 117 -7.18 23.32 -1.02
C SER A 117 -6.58 23.01 0.36
N CYS A 118 -6.16 21.74 0.60
CA CYS A 118 -5.53 21.31 1.84
C CYS A 118 -4.00 21.40 1.77
N PHE A 119 -3.41 21.16 0.59
CA PHE A 119 -1.97 20.99 0.43
C PHE A 119 -1.40 21.81 -0.71
N GLU A 120 -0.14 22.22 -0.55
CA GLU A 120 0.71 22.77 -1.58
C GLU A 120 1.87 21.81 -1.86
N LEU A 121 2.13 21.51 -3.14
CA LEU A 121 3.26 20.67 -3.52
C LEU A 121 4.58 21.43 -3.39
N VAL A 122 5.45 20.95 -2.50
CA VAL A 122 6.81 21.47 -2.34
C VAL A 122 7.76 20.77 -3.31
N LYS A 123 7.73 19.43 -3.34
CA LYS A 123 8.60 18.59 -4.18
C LYS A 123 7.96 17.24 -4.44
N SER A 124 8.27 16.63 -5.56
CA SER A 124 7.86 15.24 -5.81
C SER A 124 8.96 14.43 -6.48
N ARG A 125 8.94 13.12 -6.27
CA ARG A 125 9.84 12.16 -6.93
C ARG A 125 9.06 10.95 -7.44
N LYS A 126 9.40 10.55 -8.66
CA LYS A 126 8.97 9.30 -9.29
C LYS A 126 10.15 8.35 -9.21
N ILE A 127 10.13 7.41 -8.27
CA ILE A 127 11.29 6.59 -7.92
C ILE A 127 11.15 5.20 -8.54
N ARG A 128 12.20 4.73 -9.24
CA ARG A 128 12.41 3.32 -9.53
C ARG A 128 13.41 2.80 -8.50
N LEU A 129 12.97 1.92 -7.60
CA LEU A 129 13.79 1.48 -6.46
C LEU A 129 15.07 0.76 -6.90
N GLY A 130 15.02 0.04 -8.03
CA GLY A 130 16.20 -0.63 -8.58
C GLY A 130 17.36 0.31 -8.92
N ASP A 131 17.11 1.59 -9.20
CA ASP A 131 18.16 2.58 -9.54
C ASP A 131 18.99 2.99 -8.32
N TYR A 132 18.51 2.71 -7.12
CA TYR A 132 19.16 3.08 -5.85
C TYR A 132 19.87 1.90 -5.16
N VAL A 133 19.98 0.78 -5.83
CA VAL A 133 20.72 -0.38 -5.32
C VAL A 133 22.20 -0.09 -5.35
N THR A 134 22.84 -0.12 -4.19
CA THR A 134 24.30 0.00 -4.01
C THR A 134 24.99 -1.33 -3.77
N GLY A 135 24.23 -2.38 -3.42
CA GLY A 135 24.72 -3.74 -3.22
C GLY A 135 25.16 -4.40 -4.52
N SER A 136 25.99 -5.42 -4.42
CA SER A 136 26.49 -6.20 -5.55
C SER A 136 26.12 -7.67 -5.44
N GLY A 137 26.22 -8.39 -6.58
CA GLY A 137 25.93 -9.81 -6.66
C GLY A 137 24.53 -10.15 -7.17
N PRO A 138 24.23 -11.46 -7.36
CA PRO A 138 23.04 -11.92 -8.08
C PRO A 138 21.71 -11.46 -7.46
N PHE A 139 21.64 -11.33 -6.15
CA PHE A 139 20.45 -10.82 -5.48
C PHE A 139 20.15 -9.36 -5.85
N TRP A 140 21.15 -8.49 -5.66
CA TRP A 140 20.98 -7.08 -5.95
C TRP A 140 20.71 -6.81 -7.43
N GLN A 141 21.27 -7.64 -8.34
CA GLN A 141 20.91 -7.62 -9.75
C GLN A 141 19.42 -7.92 -9.97
N GLN A 142 18.83 -8.86 -9.22
CA GLN A 142 17.40 -9.12 -9.27
C GLN A 142 16.58 -7.92 -8.77
N VAL A 143 17.01 -7.25 -7.71
CA VAL A 143 16.36 -6.03 -7.22
C VAL A 143 16.46 -4.89 -8.26
N GLN A 144 17.63 -4.70 -8.87
CA GLN A 144 17.87 -3.69 -9.90
C GLN A 144 16.98 -3.85 -11.13
N GLN A 145 16.67 -5.09 -11.51
CA GLN A 145 15.84 -5.39 -12.69
C GLN A 145 14.36 -5.09 -12.48
N ARG A 146 13.91 -4.86 -11.24
CA ARG A 146 12.50 -4.62 -10.96
C ARG A 146 12.09 -3.17 -11.26
N GLY A 147 10.87 -3.04 -11.80
CA GLY A 147 10.31 -1.76 -12.21
C GLY A 147 9.56 -1.00 -11.12
N GLU A 148 9.31 -1.62 -9.97
CA GLU A 148 8.49 -1.08 -8.90
C GLU A 148 9.13 0.13 -8.22
N GLY A 149 8.28 0.91 -7.57
CA GLY A 149 8.70 2.03 -6.74
C GLY A 149 7.59 3.05 -6.54
N PRO A 150 7.77 3.96 -5.59
CA PRO A 150 6.75 4.92 -5.20
C PRO A 150 6.72 6.17 -6.09
N VAL A 151 5.60 6.89 -5.95
CA VAL A 151 5.58 8.36 -6.02
C VAL A 151 5.70 8.87 -4.60
N LEU A 152 6.68 9.73 -4.32
CA LEU A 152 6.81 10.48 -3.07
C LEU A 152 6.59 11.97 -3.32
N ALA A 153 5.93 12.65 -2.39
CA ALA A 153 5.68 14.08 -2.42
C ALA A 153 5.89 14.72 -1.04
N LEU A 154 6.60 15.82 -0.98
CA LEU A 154 6.58 16.74 0.16
C LEU A 154 5.44 17.72 -0.08
N LEU A 155 4.48 17.71 0.82
CA LEU A 155 3.29 18.54 0.79
C LEU A 155 3.28 19.48 1.99
N LYS A 156 3.08 20.78 1.77
CA LYS A 156 2.87 21.74 2.84
C LYS A 156 1.37 21.82 3.15
N HIS A 157 0.98 21.44 4.34
CA HIS A 157 -0.40 21.58 4.80
C HIS A 157 -0.73 23.08 4.99
N ARG A 158 -1.77 23.56 4.32
CA ARG A 158 -2.05 25.01 4.21
C ARG A 158 -2.38 25.66 5.54
N ASP A 159 -3.18 24.99 6.37
CA ASP A 159 -3.66 25.56 7.64
C ASP A 159 -2.57 25.60 8.72
N THR A 160 -1.71 24.57 8.78
CA THR A 160 -0.67 24.47 9.81
C THR A 160 0.70 24.92 9.36
N GLY A 161 0.93 25.02 8.05
CA GLY A 161 2.25 25.27 7.47
C GLY A 161 3.24 24.11 7.60
N LYS A 162 2.87 22.99 8.25
CA LYS A 162 3.72 21.80 8.38
C LYS A 162 3.95 21.16 7.01
N VAL A 163 5.16 20.72 6.76
CA VAL A 163 5.50 19.90 5.60
C VAL A 163 5.37 18.44 6.00
N ILE A 164 4.63 17.66 5.21
CA ILE A 164 4.47 16.22 5.37
C ILE A 164 5.09 15.49 4.18
N LEU A 165 5.60 14.30 4.37
CA LEU A 165 5.96 13.40 3.28
C LEU A 165 4.82 12.41 3.06
N ALA A 166 4.26 12.41 1.86
CA ALA A 166 3.19 11.49 1.47
C ALA A 166 3.59 10.71 0.21
N GLY A 167 3.00 9.53 0.02
CA GLY A 167 3.32 8.76 -1.18
C GLY A 167 2.44 7.56 -1.44
N SER A 168 2.40 7.16 -2.73
CA SER A 168 1.76 5.94 -3.21
C SER A 168 2.83 4.89 -3.51
N VAL A 169 2.62 3.67 -3.02
CA VAL A 169 3.58 2.57 -3.07
C VAL A 169 2.96 1.34 -3.72
N HIS A 170 3.75 0.64 -4.55
CA HIS A 170 3.43 -0.71 -5.00
C HIS A 170 4.73 -1.50 -5.05
N LEU A 171 4.88 -2.50 -4.18
CA LEU A 171 6.05 -3.37 -4.13
C LEU A 171 5.90 -4.58 -5.06
N TYR A 172 7.00 -5.28 -5.30
CA TYR A 172 7.02 -6.46 -6.16
C TYR A 172 6.02 -7.53 -5.69
N PHE A 173 5.25 -8.08 -6.63
CA PHE A 173 4.07 -8.90 -6.28
C PHE A 173 4.40 -10.36 -5.91
N HIS A 174 5.43 -10.97 -6.54
CA HIS A 174 5.57 -12.41 -6.54
C HIS A 174 5.90 -12.98 -5.14
N PRO A 175 5.13 -13.93 -4.61
CA PRO A 175 5.31 -14.45 -3.26
C PRO A 175 6.60 -15.26 -3.07
N GLU A 176 7.20 -15.79 -4.13
CA GLU A 176 8.46 -16.52 -4.09
C GLU A 176 9.70 -15.64 -3.81
N TRP A 177 9.53 -14.30 -3.83
CA TRP A 177 10.62 -13.34 -3.70
C TRP A 177 10.43 -12.35 -2.54
N PRO A 178 10.22 -12.83 -1.30
CA PRO A 178 9.99 -11.96 -0.14
C PRO A 178 11.19 -11.05 0.16
N ASP A 179 12.42 -11.52 -0.10
CA ASP A 179 13.63 -10.72 0.12
C ASP A 179 13.73 -9.51 -0.83
N ILE A 180 13.21 -9.63 -2.06
CA ILE A 180 13.15 -8.48 -2.99
C ILE A 180 12.20 -7.42 -2.43
N LYS A 181 11.03 -7.82 -1.94
CA LYS A 181 10.07 -6.90 -1.33
C LYS A 181 10.67 -6.19 -0.12
N LEU A 182 11.40 -6.92 0.71
CA LEU A 182 12.09 -6.34 1.86
C LEU A 182 13.18 -5.35 1.45
N ALA A 183 14.02 -5.69 0.47
CA ALA A 183 15.02 -4.78 -0.06
C ALA A 183 14.35 -3.52 -0.65
N GLN A 184 13.24 -3.68 -1.37
CA GLN A 184 12.46 -2.56 -1.90
C GLN A 184 11.89 -1.67 -0.78
N ALA A 185 11.38 -2.25 0.30
CA ALA A 185 10.89 -1.49 1.46
C ALA A 185 12.02 -0.69 2.14
N ALA A 186 13.19 -1.29 2.32
CA ALA A 186 14.36 -0.60 2.88
C ALA A 186 14.87 0.53 1.97
N LEU A 187 14.95 0.29 0.65
CA LEU A 187 15.31 1.32 -0.33
C LEU A 187 14.30 2.48 -0.35
N LEU A 188 13.00 2.15 -0.25
CA LEU A 188 11.95 3.18 -0.16
C LEU A 188 12.15 4.06 1.09
N CYS A 189 12.38 3.46 2.25
CA CYS A 189 12.66 4.20 3.48
C CYS A 189 13.89 5.11 3.32
N SER A 190 14.97 4.60 2.73
CA SER A 190 16.16 5.39 2.44
C SER A 190 15.87 6.57 1.52
N GLN A 191 15.08 6.39 0.47
CA GLN A 191 14.72 7.46 -0.46
C GLN A 191 13.76 8.49 0.16
N ALA A 192 12.88 8.06 1.05
CA ALA A 192 12.02 8.95 1.83
C ALA A 192 12.86 9.85 2.75
N VAL A 193 13.82 9.26 3.46
CA VAL A 193 14.77 10.00 4.30
C VAL A 193 15.60 10.97 3.48
N ALA A 194 16.21 10.51 2.40
CA ALA A 194 17.03 11.36 1.52
C ALA A 194 16.24 12.58 1.00
N MET A 195 14.96 12.38 0.65
CA MET A 195 14.10 13.47 0.17
C MET A 195 13.82 14.53 1.24
N ILE A 196 13.70 14.14 2.51
CA ILE A 196 13.52 15.04 3.65
C ILE A 196 14.81 15.82 3.93
N GLU A 197 15.95 15.11 4.00
CA GLU A 197 17.25 15.69 4.32
C GLU A 197 17.75 16.67 3.25
N GLU A 198 17.49 16.40 1.98
CA GLU A 198 17.84 17.32 0.88
C GLU A 198 17.13 18.68 0.97
N GLU A 199 15.97 18.75 1.60
CA GLU A 199 15.27 20.00 1.89
C GLU A 199 15.72 20.62 3.21
N GLY A 200 16.79 20.11 3.83
CA GLY A 200 17.34 20.61 5.10
C GLY A 200 16.46 20.33 6.31
N MET A 201 15.48 19.43 6.20
CA MET A 201 14.58 19.08 7.30
C MET A 201 15.12 17.88 8.09
N LYS A 202 14.71 17.78 9.36
CA LYS A 202 15.01 16.62 10.19
C LYS A 202 13.88 15.59 10.05
N ILE A 203 14.25 14.31 9.95
CA ILE A 203 13.29 13.19 9.83
C ILE A 203 12.25 13.21 10.95
N ALA A 204 12.69 13.51 12.18
CA ALA A 204 11.83 13.54 13.36
C ALA A 204 10.77 14.66 13.34
N ASP A 205 10.91 15.66 12.48
CA ASP A 205 10.03 16.82 12.40
C ASP A 205 9.02 16.72 11.23
N VAL A 206 9.19 15.72 10.34
CA VAL A 206 8.37 15.55 9.13
C VAL A 206 7.39 14.39 9.31
N PRO A 207 6.09 14.69 9.48
CA PRO A 207 5.04 13.68 9.46
C PRO A 207 5.04 12.91 8.14
N MET A 208 4.82 11.59 8.20
CA MET A 208 4.85 10.74 7.01
C MET A 208 3.58 9.93 6.86
N VAL A 209 3.09 9.80 5.61
CA VAL A 209 1.94 8.99 5.19
C VAL A 209 2.28 8.25 3.91
N LEU A 210 2.33 6.93 3.95
CA LEU A 210 2.63 6.06 2.81
C LEU A 210 1.51 5.03 2.63
N GLY A 211 0.65 5.23 1.62
CA GLY A 211 -0.41 4.28 1.27
C GLY A 211 0.01 3.38 0.11
N GLY A 212 -0.41 2.12 0.12
CA GLY A 212 -0.11 1.26 -1.02
C GLY A 212 -0.40 -0.22 -0.84
N ASP A 213 -0.19 -0.94 -1.93
CA ASP A 213 -0.06 -2.38 -1.97
C ASP A 213 1.41 -2.76 -1.71
N TRP A 214 1.66 -3.29 -0.53
CA TRP A 214 3.00 -3.68 -0.09
C TRP A 214 3.32 -5.14 -0.41
N ASN A 215 2.35 -5.85 -1.00
CA ASN A 215 2.49 -7.25 -1.40
C ASN A 215 3.07 -8.17 -0.31
N SER A 216 2.81 -7.84 0.95
CA SER A 216 3.47 -8.45 2.10
C SER A 216 2.50 -8.62 3.27
N LEU A 217 2.35 -9.84 3.77
CA LEU A 217 1.39 -10.18 4.81
C LEU A 217 1.84 -9.72 6.19
N TRP A 218 0.92 -9.17 7.00
CA TRP A 218 1.16 -8.98 8.43
C TRP A 218 1.17 -10.32 9.17
N ARG A 219 0.27 -11.25 8.77
CA ARG A 219 0.21 -12.62 9.30
C ARG A 219 -0.23 -13.62 8.23
N LYS A 220 0.50 -14.72 8.14
CA LYS A 220 0.17 -15.85 7.30
C LYS A 220 -0.13 -17.06 8.18
N TYR A 221 -1.35 -17.55 8.11
CA TYR A 221 -1.85 -18.60 9.00
C TYR A 221 -1.80 -20.00 8.38
N ARG A 222 -1.68 -20.13 7.07
CA ARG A 222 -1.72 -21.43 6.38
C ARG A 222 -0.51 -21.60 5.46
N PRO A 223 0.03 -22.82 5.38
CA PRO A 223 1.06 -23.13 4.42
C PRO A 223 0.56 -23.04 2.98
N ASP A 224 1.46 -22.78 2.06
CA ASP A 224 1.25 -22.83 0.62
C ASP A 224 2.47 -23.45 -0.08
N VAL A 225 2.52 -23.37 -1.41
CA VAL A 225 3.63 -23.91 -2.20
C VAL A 225 4.98 -23.21 -1.97
N TYR A 226 4.93 -21.97 -1.45
CA TYR A 226 6.11 -21.15 -1.17
C TYR A 226 6.62 -21.36 0.25
N ASP A 227 5.68 -21.54 1.22
CA ASP A 227 5.96 -21.79 2.63
C ASP A 227 5.18 -23.00 3.10
N ALA A 228 5.79 -24.17 3.01
CA ALA A 228 5.16 -25.43 3.35
C ALA A 228 5.02 -25.66 4.88
N LYS A 229 5.63 -24.81 5.71
CA LYS A 229 5.66 -24.97 7.16
C LYS A 229 5.26 -23.65 7.84
N ILE A 230 4.25 -23.73 8.67
CA ILE A 230 3.87 -22.67 9.60
C ILE A 230 4.14 -23.15 11.03
N PRO A 231 4.64 -22.30 11.94
CA PRO A 231 4.84 -22.66 13.33
C PRO A 231 3.54 -23.21 13.95
N LYS A 232 3.65 -24.23 14.80
CA LYS A 232 2.48 -24.81 15.51
C LYS A 232 1.71 -23.77 16.34
N SER A 233 2.36 -22.68 16.71
CA SER A 233 1.83 -21.58 17.53
C SER A 233 1.24 -20.42 16.75
N GLY A 234 0.92 -20.59 15.47
CA GLY A 234 0.00 -19.63 14.91
C GLY A 234 0.29 -19.06 13.50
N PHE A 235 1.32 -18.27 13.23
CA PHE A 235 1.44 -17.54 11.97
C PHE A 235 2.89 -17.17 11.63
N LEU A 236 3.09 -16.78 10.38
CA LEU A 236 4.32 -16.12 9.89
C LEU A 236 4.03 -14.65 9.60
N THR A 237 5.00 -13.77 9.85
CA THR A 237 4.94 -12.34 9.52
C THR A 237 5.93 -12.04 8.40
N SER A 238 5.56 -11.23 7.42
CA SER A 238 6.48 -10.86 6.35
C SER A 238 7.65 -9.99 6.87
N GLY A 239 8.79 -10.07 6.20
CA GLY A 239 9.93 -9.23 6.53
C GLY A 239 9.65 -7.74 6.32
N VAL A 240 8.81 -7.38 5.36
CA VAL A 240 8.39 -5.99 5.14
C VAL A 240 7.61 -5.48 6.35
N TYR A 241 6.60 -6.22 6.81
CA TYR A 241 5.82 -5.81 7.97
C TYR A 241 6.69 -5.74 9.22
N SER A 242 7.55 -6.75 9.43
CA SER A 242 8.50 -6.78 10.55
C SER A 242 9.48 -5.59 10.53
N LEU A 243 10.00 -5.21 9.36
CA LEU A 243 10.87 -4.05 9.20
C LEU A 243 10.16 -2.76 9.59
N LEU A 244 8.98 -2.52 9.02
CA LEU A 244 8.27 -1.24 9.17
C LEU A 244 7.70 -1.04 10.58
N THR A 245 7.39 -2.13 11.30
CA THR A 245 6.91 -2.08 12.69
C THR A 245 8.03 -2.24 13.73
N SER A 246 9.28 -2.48 13.31
CA SER A 246 10.40 -2.67 14.21
C SER A 246 10.68 -1.43 15.05
N SER A 247 10.70 -1.59 16.38
CA SER A 247 11.08 -0.51 17.30
C SER A 247 12.53 -0.04 17.09
N GLN A 248 13.39 -0.93 16.59
CA GLN A 248 14.80 -0.65 16.28
C GLN A 248 14.99 -0.12 14.85
N GLY A 249 13.94 -0.18 13.99
CA GLY A 249 14.03 0.20 12.59
C GLY A 249 14.93 -0.70 11.75
N THR A 250 15.15 -1.93 12.20
CA THR A 250 16.00 -2.91 11.49
C THR A 250 15.34 -4.28 11.52
N VAL A 251 15.56 -5.05 10.46
CA VAL A 251 15.24 -6.47 10.41
C VAL A 251 16.42 -7.24 9.86
N ASP A 252 16.82 -8.26 10.58
CA ASP A 252 17.81 -9.22 10.13
C ASP A 252 17.14 -10.24 9.19
N LYS A 253 17.82 -10.60 8.11
CA LYS A 253 17.34 -11.59 7.15
C LYS A 253 16.96 -12.93 7.79
N GLY A 254 17.63 -13.31 8.87
CA GLY A 254 17.33 -14.52 9.64
C GLY A 254 15.97 -14.54 10.34
N HIS A 255 15.32 -13.40 10.43
CA HIS A 255 14.00 -13.27 11.07
C HIS A 255 12.82 -13.31 10.09
N HIS A 256 13.09 -13.60 8.81
CA HIS A 256 12.02 -13.78 7.84
C HIS A 256 11.43 -15.16 7.95
N GLU A 257 10.15 -15.19 8.10
CA GLU A 257 9.35 -16.41 8.03
C GLU A 257 9.15 -16.89 6.61
N HIS A 258 9.47 -16.06 5.63
CA HIS A 258 9.53 -16.43 4.23
C HIS A 258 10.99 -16.60 3.83
N PRO A 259 11.60 -17.74 4.06
CA PRO A 259 12.92 -17.96 3.53
C PRO A 259 12.81 -17.97 2.02
N ALA A 260 13.31 -16.93 1.36
CA ALA A 260 13.57 -16.93 -0.09
C ALA A 260 14.57 -18.02 -0.49
N THR A 261 14.57 -19.09 0.25
CA THR A 261 15.63 -20.08 0.31
C THR A 261 15.62 -21.06 -0.84
N LYS A 262 14.63 -20.99 -1.74
CA LYS A 262 14.68 -21.77 -2.97
C LYS A 262 15.79 -21.30 -3.92
N HIS A 263 16.19 -20.04 -3.87
CA HIS A 263 17.23 -19.50 -4.72
C HIS A 263 18.59 -19.52 -4.03
N LYS A 264 19.55 -20.31 -4.56
CA LYS A 264 20.92 -20.43 -4.03
C LYS A 264 21.62 -19.07 -3.87
N ALA A 265 21.28 -18.10 -4.72
CA ALA A 265 21.81 -16.73 -4.65
C ALA A 265 21.50 -16.02 -3.33
N PHE A 266 20.40 -16.36 -2.66
CA PHE A 266 19.98 -15.74 -1.41
C PHE A 266 20.64 -16.35 -0.16
N LYS A 267 21.10 -17.59 -0.23
CA LYS A 267 21.82 -18.22 0.89
C LYS A 267 23.11 -17.48 1.27
N ALA A 268 23.71 -16.77 0.30
CA ALA A 268 24.93 -15.98 0.53
C ALA A 268 24.67 -14.69 1.32
N MET A 269 23.41 -14.26 1.49
CA MET A 269 23.04 -12.99 2.10
C MET A 269 22.59 -13.11 3.57
N SER A 270 22.96 -14.19 4.24
CA SER A 270 22.52 -14.50 5.62
C SER A 270 22.93 -13.45 6.68
N LYS A 271 23.70 -12.42 6.31
CA LYS A 271 24.20 -11.37 7.22
C LYS A 271 23.72 -9.96 6.86
N GLU A 272 22.87 -9.78 5.85
CA GLU A 272 22.39 -8.45 5.52
C GLU A 272 21.32 -7.98 6.52
N VAL A 273 21.48 -6.78 7.02
CA VAL A 273 20.52 -6.09 7.88
C VAL A 273 19.82 -5.03 7.02
N PHE A 274 18.50 -5.12 6.93
CA PHE A 274 17.69 -4.10 6.29
C PHE A 274 17.22 -3.07 7.33
N THR A 275 17.17 -1.80 6.93
CA THR A 275 16.87 -0.71 7.85
C THR A 275 15.80 0.22 7.29
N THR A 276 15.01 0.82 8.19
CA THR A 276 14.11 1.92 7.89
C THR A 276 14.83 3.26 7.78
N SER A 277 16.16 3.30 7.85
CA SER A 277 16.96 4.55 7.86
C SER A 277 16.53 5.54 8.95
N GLY A 278 16.10 5.03 10.10
CA GLY A 278 15.68 5.84 11.26
C GLY A 278 14.19 6.18 11.30
N LEU A 279 13.41 5.80 10.28
CA LEU A 279 11.96 5.96 10.31
C LEU A 279 11.32 5.02 11.34
N LYS A 280 10.36 5.54 12.09
CA LYS A 280 9.50 4.77 13.00
C LYS A 280 8.07 4.84 12.46
N LEU A 281 7.58 3.73 11.98
CA LEU A 281 6.28 3.66 11.32
C LEU A 281 5.29 2.79 12.11
N GLN A 282 4.02 3.05 11.90
CA GLN A 282 2.91 2.24 12.39
C GLN A 282 1.83 2.16 11.31
N SER A 283 1.09 1.08 11.26
CA SER A 283 -0.08 0.99 10.39
C SER A 283 -1.24 1.81 10.95
N ALA A 284 -1.95 2.52 10.08
CA ALA A 284 -3.13 3.29 10.48
C ALA A 284 -4.24 2.40 11.05
N TYR A 285 -4.43 1.21 10.48
CA TYR A 285 -5.45 0.28 10.97
C TYR A 285 -5.06 -0.34 12.30
N ALA A 286 -3.82 -0.77 12.48
CA ALA A 286 -3.34 -1.28 13.75
C ALA A 286 -3.46 -0.20 14.85
N ALA A 287 -3.06 1.05 14.55
CA ALA A 287 -3.17 2.17 15.49
C ALA A 287 -4.62 2.53 15.84
N GLY A 288 -5.56 2.35 14.91
CA GLY A 288 -6.99 2.61 15.10
C GLY A 288 -7.79 1.46 15.71
N ASN A 289 -7.26 0.21 15.68
CA ASN A 289 -7.99 -1.01 16.01
C ASN A 289 -7.22 -1.95 16.96
N GLU A 290 -6.66 -1.43 18.04
CA GLU A 290 -6.02 -2.23 19.11
C GLU A 290 -4.92 -3.16 18.58
N ASP A 291 -4.00 -2.62 17.78
CA ASP A 291 -2.88 -3.33 17.16
C ASP A 291 -3.30 -4.47 16.19
N ARG A 292 -4.50 -4.38 15.62
CA ARG A 292 -5.00 -5.38 14.65
C ARG A 292 -5.12 -4.81 13.24
N GLU A 293 -4.57 -5.55 12.30
CA GLU A 293 -4.85 -5.34 10.87
C GLU A 293 -6.13 -6.06 10.44
N PRO A 294 -6.76 -5.64 9.34
CA PRO A 294 -7.83 -6.42 8.74
C PRO A 294 -7.34 -7.83 8.38
N PRO A 295 -8.15 -8.87 8.55
CA PRO A 295 -7.82 -10.22 8.13
C PRO A 295 -7.39 -10.32 6.66
N LEU A 296 -8.05 -9.56 5.78
CA LEU A 296 -7.72 -9.50 4.36
C LEU A 296 -8.05 -8.13 3.75
N THR A 297 -7.31 -7.76 2.73
CA THR A 297 -7.61 -6.64 1.82
C THR A 297 -7.74 -7.12 0.38
N THR A 298 -7.29 -8.33 0.09
CA THR A 298 -7.44 -8.98 -1.22
C THR A 298 -7.94 -10.41 -1.06
N GLN A 299 -8.81 -10.83 -1.98
CA GLN A 299 -9.28 -12.21 -2.08
C GLN A 299 -9.59 -12.59 -3.52
N THR A 300 -8.85 -13.58 -4.01
CA THR A 300 -9.11 -14.27 -5.28
C THR A 300 -9.58 -15.70 -5.02
N ASP A 301 -9.72 -16.52 -6.07
CA ASP A 301 -10.05 -17.94 -5.93
C ASP A 301 -8.92 -18.79 -5.36
N PHE A 302 -7.67 -18.29 -5.35
CA PHE A 302 -6.49 -19.02 -4.87
C PHE A 302 -5.69 -18.29 -3.78
N PHE A 303 -5.97 -17.03 -3.51
CA PHE A 303 -5.25 -16.24 -2.50
C PHE A 303 -6.19 -15.36 -1.68
N MET A 304 -5.87 -15.18 -0.40
CA MET A 304 -6.51 -14.22 0.49
C MET A 304 -5.55 -13.73 1.55
N GLY A 305 -5.57 -12.43 1.83
CA GLY A 305 -4.71 -11.84 2.85
C GLY A 305 -4.74 -10.32 2.86
N CYS A 306 -4.10 -9.72 3.85
CA CYS A 306 -3.91 -8.29 3.94
C CYS A 306 -2.58 -7.90 3.30
N LEU A 307 -2.62 -7.18 2.18
CA LEU A 307 -1.45 -6.72 1.43
C LEU A 307 -1.36 -5.20 1.37
N ASP A 308 -2.47 -4.50 1.64
CA ASP A 308 -2.60 -3.06 1.52
C ASP A 308 -2.51 -2.40 2.90
N TYR A 309 -1.73 -1.33 3.00
CA TYR A 309 -1.52 -0.62 4.26
C TYR A 309 -1.40 0.87 4.02
N ILE A 310 -1.73 1.65 5.06
CA ILE A 310 -1.38 3.06 5.20
C ILE A 310 -0.40 3.17 6.37
N TRP A 311 0.88 3.39 6.07
CA TRP A 311 1.92 3.57 7.06
C TRP A 311 2.04 5.03 7.47
N LEU A 312 2.08 5.27 8.76
CA LEU A 312 2.17 6.58 9.39
C LEU A 312 3.45 6.65 10.23
N SER A 313 4.15 7.78 10.19
CA SER A 313 5.21 8.01 11.16
C SER A 313 4.65 8.07 12.58
N GLN A 314 5.27 7.34 13.53
CA GLN A 314 4.87 7.37 14.94
C GLN A 314 5.01 8.79 15.50
N SER A 315 4.19 9.12 16.49
CA SER A 315 4.24 10.40 17.22
C SER A 315 3.78 11.66 16.45
N HIS A 316 3.32 11.52 15.19
CA HIS A 316 2.85 12.67 14.42
C HIS A 316 1.35 12.65 14.15
N TRP A 317 0.72 11.52 14.32
CA TRP A 317 -0.65 11.29 13.87
C TRP A 317 -1.53 10.69 14.92
N HIS A 318 -2.74 11.18 14.94
CA HIS A 318 -3.85 10.53 15.62
C HIS A 318 -4.82 9.96 14.57
N VAL A 319 -5.05 8.64 14.58
CA VAL A 319 -6.02 8.00 13.69
C VAL A 319 -7.39 8.12 14.31
N THR A 320 -8.30 8.81 13.64
CA THR A 320 -9.64 9.10 14.16
C THR A 320 -10.70 8.12 13.65
N HIS A 321 -10.58 7.71 12.39
CA HIS A 321 -11.50 6.77 11.75
C HIS A 321 -10.73 5.85 10.81
N THR A 322 -11.26 4.65 10.60
CA THR A 322 -10.84 3.74 9.54
C THR A 322 -12.01 3.38 8.64
N LEU A 323 -11.74 3.18 7.35
CA LEU A 323 -12.77 2.73 6.40
C LEU A 323 -13.18 1.29 6.75
N SER A 324 -14.47 1.07 7.02
CA SER A 324 -15.00 -0.24 7.44
C SER A 324 -14.71 -1.34 6.43
N MET A 325 -14.47 -2.56 6.90
CA MET A 325 -14.37 -3.72 6.03
C MET A 325 -15.76 -4.21 5.62
N PRO A 326 -15.94 -4.80 4.41
CA PRO A 326 -17.23 -5.31 3.96
C PRO A 326 -17.56 -6.70 4.54
N TYR A 327 -16.90 -7.06 5.63
CA TYR A 327 -17.06 -8.30 6.37
C TYR A 327 -16.86 -8.05 7.87
N ASP A 328 -17.32 -8.98 8.68
CA ASP A 328 -17.20 -8.90 10.14
C ASP A 328 -15.78 -9.28 10.59
N VAL A 329 -15.00 -8.28 11.02
CA VAL A 329 -13.61 -8.44 11.48
C VAL A 329 -13.51 -9.18 12.83
N ASP A 330 -14.58 -9.23 13.62
CA ASP A 330 -14.60 -9.86 14.94
C ASP A 330 -14.75 -11.38 14.86
N LYS A 331 -15.03 -11.93 13.69
CA LYS A 331 -15.02 -13.39 13.46
C LYS A 331 -13.63 -14.02 13.63
N GLY A 332 -12.58 -13.24 13.62
CA GLY A 332 -11.23 -13.69 13.92
C GLY A 332 -10.17 -13.09 12.96
N PRO A 333 -8.89 -13.26 13.32
CA PRO A 333 -7.78 -12.67 12.59
C PRO A 333 -7.40 -13.43 11.31
N GLU A 334 -7.92 -14.65 11.12
CA GLU A 334 -7.63 -15.46 9.94
C GLU A 334 -8.51 -15.03 8.77
N PRO A 335 -7.96 -14.84 7.55
CA PRO A 335 -8.74 -14.45 6.38
C PRO A 335 -9.96 -15.37 6.12
N GLN A 336 -9.83 -16.67 6.39
CA GLN A 336 -10.91 -17.63 6.17
C GLN A 336 -12.06 -17.48 7.16
N SER A 337 -11.81 -16.95 8.36
CA SER A 337 -12.84 -16.85 9.40
C SER A 337 -13.93 -15.84 9.05
N VAL A 338 -13.61 -14.82 8.24
CA VAL A 338 -14.56 -13.75 7.88
C VAL A 338 -15.54 -14.17 6.80
N GLY A 339 -15.29 -15.26 6.08
CA GLY A 339 -16.21 -15.81 5.07
C GLY A 339 -16.47 -14.87 3.90
N PHE A 340 -15.50 -14.04 3.54
CA PHE A 340 -15.59 -13.14 2.41
C PHE A 340 -15.44 -13.92 1.10
N ARG A 341 -16.03 -13.45 0.03
CA ARG A 341 -16.00 -14.10 -1.29
C ARG A 341 -14.87 -13.57 -2.16
N PRO A 342 -14.42 -14.33 -3.18
CA PRO A 342 -13.48 -13.82 -4.17
C PRO A 342 -13.99 -12.59 -4.92
N ILE A 343 -13.13 -11.60 -5.08
CA ILE A 343 -13.34 -10.37 -5.84
C ILE A 343 -12.27 -10.26 -6.96
N PRO A 344 -12.51 -9.53 -8.10
CA PRO A 344 -13.67 -8.69 -8.39
C PRO A 344 -14.96 -9.46 -8.60
N ASP A 345 -16.10 -8.78 -8.43
CA ASP A 345 -17.42 -9.34 -8.65
C ASP A 345 -18.46 -8.26 -9.04
N ALA A 346 -19.74 -8.59 -8.86
CA ALA A 346 -20.83 -7.65 -9.11
C ALA A 346 -20.78 -6.39 -8.25
N GLU A 347 -20.14 -6.39 -7.11
CA GLU A 347 -20.11 -5.32 -6.12
C GLU A 347 -18.75 -4.62 -6.04
N PHE A 348 -17.67 -5.39 -6.06
CA PHE A 348 -16.30 -4.90 -5.94
C PHE A 348 -15.57 -4.92 -7.30
N PRO A 349 -15.05 -3.76 -7.76
CA PRO A 349 -14.45 -3.65 -9.10
C PRO A 349 -13.00 -4.14 -9.18
N SER A 350 -12.32 -4.33 -8.06
CA SER A 350 -10.93 -4.79 -7.95
C SER A 350 -10.86 -6.07 -7.13
N ASP A 351 -9.79 -6.84 -7.27
CA ASP A 351 -9.43 -7.95 -6.39
C ASP A 351 -8.83 -7.48 -5.06
N HIS A 352 -8.65 -6.18 -4.89
CA HIS A 352 -8.33 -5.51 -3.64
C HIS A 352 -9.51 -4.68 -3.13
N LEU A 353 -9.56 -4.50 -1.81
CA LEU A 353 -10.44 -3.57 -1.13
C LEU A 353 -9.69 -2.26 -0.85
N ALA A 354 -10.33 -1.13 -1.09
CA ALA A 354 -9.77 0.16 -0.68
C ALA A 354 -9.51 0.16 0.83
N MET A 355 -8.39 0.74 1.24
CA MET A 355 -8.09 1.06 2.64
C MET A 355 -8.18 2.57 2.84
N GLY A 356 -8.70 3.01 3.98
CA GLY A 356 -8.81 4.43 4.25
C GLY A 356 -8.76 4.75 5.74
N CYS A 357 -8.27 5.94 6.06
CA CYS A 357 -8.30 6.47 7.42
C CYS A 357 -8.50 7.97 7.42
N ARG A 358 -9.06 8.49 8.52
CA ARG A 358 -8.97 9.91 8.84
C ARG A 358 -7.93 10.09 9.92
N ILE A 359 -7.00 11.00 9.67
CA ILE A 359 -5.87 11.28 10.55
C ILE A 359 -5.80 12.77 10.87
N ALA A 360 -5.35 13.08 12.07
CA ALA A 360 -5.10 14.45 12.50
C ALA A 360 -3.63 14.62 12.89
N LEU A 361 -3.07 15.79 12.58
CA LEU A 361 -1.73 16.19 13.02
C LEU A 361 -1.71 16.42 14.53
N LEU A 362 -0.69 15.86 15.20
CA LEU A 362 -0.40 16.07 16.62
C LEU A 362 0.42 17.33 16.86
#